data_eb0fe84d303b816a42f81a16fa4a80cf
#
_entry.id   eb0fe84d303b816a42f81a16fa4a80cf
#
_cell.length_a   1.000
_cell.length_b   1.000
_cell.length_c   1.000
_cell.angle_alpha   90.00
_cell.angle_beta   90.00
_cell.angle_gamma   90.00
#
_symmetry.space_group_name_H-M   'P 1'
#
loop_
_entity.id
_entity.type
_entity.pdbx_description
1 polymer ?
#
loop_
_entity_poly.entity_id
_entity_poly.type
_entity_poly.pdbx_seq_one_letter_code
_entity_poly.pdbx_strand_id
1 'polypeptide(L)' 'MTKDNQVKLKMDVRTSLEVLQVLDGATAGYSKEYAPERIVRLREVMGQLDTELEKAIV' A
#
# COMPACT_ATOMS: atom_id res chain seq x y z
N MET A 1 4.51 12.17 23.15
CA MET A 1 3.60 11.54 22.22
C MET A 1 3.51 12.30 20.91
N THR A 2 3.61 11.62 19.82
CA THR A 2 3.50 12.27 18.55
C THR A 2 2.04 12.54 18.21
N LYS A 3 1.79 13.66 17.62
CA LYS A 3 0.46 13.97 17.12
C LYS A 3 0.09 13.08 15.98
N ASP A 4 1.08 12.56 15.36
CA ASP A 4 0.93 11.94 14.06
C ASP A 4 1.30 10.49 14.18
N ASN A 5 0.31 9.63 14.09
CA ASN A 5 0.52 8.19 14.13
C ASN A 5 0.83 7.61 12.75
N GLN A 6 1.05 8.47 11.80
CA GLN A 6 1.27 8.03 10.43
C GLN A 6 2.75 7.85 10.14
N VAL A 7 3.05 6.84 9.37
CA VAL A 7 4.39 6.59 8.89
C VAL A 7 4.48 7.07 7.46
N LYS A 8 5.49 7.88 7.18
CA LYS A 8 5.75 8.31 5.80
C LYS A 8 6.76 7.36 5.18
N LEU A 9 6.38 6.77 4.07
CA LEU A 9 7.24 5.87 3.36
C LEU A 9 7.93 6.60 2.23
N LYS A 10 9.25 6.45 2.16
CA LYS A 10 10.02 6.98 1.05
C LYS A 10 10.57 5.81 0.27
N MET A 11 10.10 5.66 -0.94
CA MET A 11 10.53 4.59 -1.81
C MET A 11 10.74 5.13 -3.21
N ASP A 12 11.67 4.54 -3.94
CA ASP A 12 11.78 4.87 -5.34
C ASP A 12 10.60 4.24 -6.11
N VAL A 13 10.47 4.62 -7.37
CA VAL A 13 9.35 4.16 -8.20
C VAL A 13 9.35 2.64 -8.33
N ARG A 14 10.52 2.06 -8.54
CA ARG A 14 10.64 0.62 -8.74
C ARG A 14 10.22 -0.15 -7.50
N THR A 15 10.69 0.27 -6.35
CA THR A 15 10.32 -0.37 -5.08
C THR A 15 8.82 -0.25 -4.83
N SER A 16 8.25 0.92 -5.11
CA SER A 16 6.82 1.13 -4.95
C SER A 16 6.01 0.19 -5.83
N LEU A 17 6.44 -0.02 -7.06
CA LEU A 17 5.75 -0.94 -7.97
C LEU A 17 5.81 -2.37 -7.47
N GLU A 18 6.96 -2.78 -6.94
CA GLU A 18 7.09 -4.12 -6.38
C GLU A 18 6.19 -4.31 -5.17
N VAL A 19 6.15 -3.32 -4.29
CA VAL A 19 5.27 -3.37 -3.12
C VAL A 19 3.82 -3.46 -3.55
N LEU A 20 3.42 -2.68 -4.54
CA LEU A 20 2.05 -2.75 -5.06
C LEU A 20 1.71 -4.13 -5.59
N GLN A 21 2.62 -4.76 -6.31
CA GLN A 21 2.39 -6.11 -6.83
C GLN A 21 2.19 -7.11 -5.71
N VAL A 22 3.02 -7.04 -4.69
CA VAL A 22 2.90 -7.93 -3.54
C VAL A 22 1.58 -7.71 -2.82
N LEU A 23 1.22 -6.45 -2.60
CA LEU A 23 -0.03 -6.13 -1.92
C LEU A 23 -1.24 -6.54 -2.74
N ASP A 24 -1.17 -6.35 -4.05
CA ASP A 24 -2.25 -6.76 -4.93
C ASP A 24 -2.47 -8.28 -4.84
N GLY A 25 -1.39 -9.04 -4.91
CA GLY A 25 -1.48 -10.49 -4.74
C GLY A 25 -2.04 -10.90 -3.39
N ALA A 26 -1.61 -10.22 -2.34
CA ALA A 26 -2.06 -10.53 -0.98
C ALA A 26 -3.53 -10.18 -0.75
N THR A 27 -4.04 -9.18 -1.45
CA THR A 27 -5.42 -8.72 -1.25
C THR A 27 -6.37 -9.19 -2.34
N ALA A 28 -5.89 -9.99 -3.27
CA ALA A 28 -6.70 -10.45 -4.40
C ALA A 28 -7.73 -11.48 -3.95
N GLY A 29 -8.78 -11.02 -3.41
CA GLY A 29 -10.07 -11.66 -3.29
C GLY A 29 -10.20 -12.94 -2.48
N TYR A 30 -9.22 -13.76 -2.39
CA TYR A 30 -9.39 -15.09 -1.82
C TYR A 30 -8.45 -15.44 -0.70
N SER A 31 -7.75 -14.46 -0.20
CA SER A 31 -6.85 -14.76 0.90
C SER A 31 -7.66 -14.98 2.17
N LYS A 32 -7.75 -16.23 2.57
CA LYS A 32 -8.35 -16.56 3.86
C LYS A 32 -7.39 -16.31 5.00
N GLU A 33 -6.18 -15.87 4.66
CA GLU A 33 -5.12 -15.68 5.65
C GLU A 33 -5.23 -14.35 6.38
N TYR A 34 -5.96 -13.39 5.82
CA TYR A 34 -6.04 -12.06 6.40
C TYR A 34 -7.46 -11.73 6.81
N ALA A 35 -7.59 -11.11 7.96
CA ALA A 35 -8.88 -10.60 8.41
C ALA A 35 -9.37 -9.51 7.45
N PRO A 36 -10.70 -9.36 7.30
CA PRO A 36 -11.26 -8.36 6.38
C PRO A 36 -10.75 -6.93 6.63
N GLU A 37 -10.65 -6.53 7.89
CA GLU A 37 -10.17 -5.19 8.22
C GLU A 37 -8.71 -5.01 7.84
N ARG A 38 -7.93 -6.08 7.86
CA ARG A 38 -6.54 -6.01 7.43
C ARG A 38 -6.45 -5.81 5.92
N ILE A 39 -7.32 -6.50 5.19
CA ILE A 39 -7.38 -6.33 3.74
C ILE A 39 -7.74 -4.90 3.36
N VAL A 40 -8.69 -4.31 4.08
CA VAL A 40 -9.06 -2.92 3.84
C VAL A 40 -7.88 -1.99 4.05
N ARG A 41 -7.11 -2.20 5.11
CA ARG A 41 -5.92 -1.39 5.38
C ARG A 41 -4.87 -1.54 4.29
N LEU A 42 -4.65 -2.76 3.83
CA LEU A 42 -3.69 -3.00 2.75
C LEU A 42 -4.11 -2.32 1.47
N ARG A 43 -5.38 -2.32 1.16
CA ARG A 43 -5.90 -1.62 -0.02
C ARG A 43 -5.76 -0.11 0.11
N GLU A 44 -5.90 0.43 1.30
CA GLU A 44 -5.66 1.84 1.52
C GLU A 44 -4.22 2.21 1.24
N VAL A 45 -3.28 1.38 1.69
CA VAL A 45 -1.87 1.58 1.41
C VAL A 45 -1.60 1.52 -0.09
N MET A 46 -2.23 0.58 -0.79
CA MET A 46 -2.11 0.48 -2.23
C MET A 46 -2.58 1.76 -2.93
N GLY A 47 -3.70 2.30 -2.48
CA GLY A 47 -4.22 3.55 -3.03
C GLY A 47 -3.26 4.71 -2.82
N GLN A 48 -2.66 4.80 -1.64
CA GLN A 48 -1.69 5.85 -1.36
C GLN A 48 -0.44 5.69 -2.22
N LEU A 49 0.06 4.48 -2.36
CA LEU A 49 1.22 4.23 -3.21
C LEU A 49 0.93 4.57 -4.67
N ASP A 50 -0.24 4.21 -5.14
CA ASP A 50 -0.64 4.52 -6.51
C ASP A 50 -0.69 6.03 -6.75
N THR A 51 -1.25 6.77 -5.82
CA THR A 51 -1.31 8.22 -5.89
C THR A 51 0.09 8.83 -5.94
N GLU A 52 0.99 8.34 -5.08
CA GLU A 52 2.35 8.85 -5.05
C GLU A 52 3.12 8.49 -6.31
N LEU A 53 2.87 7.31 -6.85
CA LEU A 53 3.48 6.92 -8.12
C LEU A 53 3.03 7.82 -9.26
N GLU A 54 1.76 8.15 -9.32
CA GLU A 54 1.27 9.07 -10.34
C GLU A 54 1.96 10.41 -10.27
N LYS A 55 2.16 10.93 -9.08
CA LYS A 55 2.87 12.19 -8.89
C LYS A 55 4.32 12.09 -9.33
N ALA A 56 4.95 10.96 -9.07
CA ALA A 56 6.36 10.79 -9.40
C ALA A 56 6.59 10.60 -10.89
N ILE A 57 5.63 10.02 -11.59
CA ILE A 57 5.75 9.74 -13.01
C ILE A 57 5.41 10.95 -13.86
N VAL A 58 4.54 11.80 -13.39
CA VAL A 58 4.20 13.03 -14.06
C VAL A 58 5.24 14.12 -13.81
#